data_ed599d37e12d0642f609ac3e48f43368
#
_entry.id   ed599d37e12d0642f609ac3e48f43368
#
_cell.length_a   1.000
_cell.length_b   1.000
_cell.length_c   1.000
_cell.angle_alpha   90.00
_cell.angle_beta   90.00
_cell.angle_gamma   90.00
#
_symmetry.space_group_name_H-M   'P 1'
#
loop_
_entity.id
_entity.type
_entity.pdbx_description
1 polymer ?
#
loop_
_entity_poly.entity_id
_entity_poly.type
_entity_poly.pdbx_seq_one_letter_code
_entity_poly.pdbx_strand_id
1 'polypeptide(L)'
;MGDHSTPVGLTEELRGRTVVADTSSLLMVGTGLLNALQDCTLIIPAVVVRELEDKRSHPTIGLLSRQWIRLLEELRVTRGKNLAEGVPAPAPWEDITIRVEPNHRDQKSLPEHLQDGSHDSTILAVANNLRQDGDKSVVLLSNDTPMRLHSTLDLNIDAIEFNATRVLDAAPFDGRYTVTLTSSECADNNYWGEKDGSKGLERVEDLILSRLPEGIIPGVGLPLL
;
A
#
# COMPACT_ATOMS: atom_id res chain seq x y z
N MET A 1 -27.79 22.84 -7.59
CA MET A 1 -27.28 22.32 -6.33
C MET A 1 -27.14 20.83 -6.52
N GLY A 2 -26.01 20.39 -6.99
CA GLY A 2 -25.69 18.99 -7.17
C GLY A 2 -24.96 18.51 -5.92
N ASP A 3 -25.56 17.55 -5.29
CA ASP A 3 -24.99 16.83 -4.14
C ASP A 3 -23.80 16.01 -4.66
N HIS A 4 -22.59 16.48 -4.40
CA HIS A 4 -21.36 15.73 -4.63
C HIS A 4 -21.19 14.77 -3.46
N SER A 5 -21.96 13.68 -3.43
CA SER A 5 -21.72 12.58 -2.52
C SER A 5 -20.39 11.93 -2.89
N THR A 6 -19.36 12.25 -2.11
CA THR A 6 -18.12 11.50 -2.01
C THR A 6 -18.44 10.01 -1.90
N PRO A 7 -17.68 9.10 -2.52
CA PRO A 7 -17.95 7.65 -2.40
C PRO A 7 -17.80 7.20 -0.94
N VAL A 8 -18.92 7.06 -0.28
CA VAL A 8 -19.16 6.85 1.15
C VAL A 8 -18.88 5.38 1.55
N GLY A 9 -18.03 4.65 0.87
CA GLY A 9 -17.92 3.23 1.18
C GLY A 9 -16.70 2.87 2.05
N LEU A 10 -15.50 3.07 1.54
CA LEU A 10 -14.30 2.50 2.17
C LEU A 10 -13.78 3.34 3.32
N THR A 11 -13.77 4.65 3.17
CA THR A 11 -13.24 5.59 4.17
C THR A 11 -14.02 5.55 5.49
N GLU A 12 -15.35 5.45 5.43
CA GLU A 12 -16.17 5.33 6.63
C GLU A 12 -16.03 3.96 7.30
N GLU A 13 -15.94 2.88 6.50
CA GLU A 13 -15.77 1.52 7.03
C GLU A 13 -14.44 1.33 7.76
N LEU A 14 -13.40 2.07 7.37
CA LEU A 14 -12.05 1.96 7.93
C LEU A 14 -11.72 3.02 8.99
N ARG A 15 -12.54 4.03 9.14
CA ARG A 15 -12.28 5.11 10.11
C ARG A 15 -12.21 4.59 11.55
N GLY A 16 -11.19 5.00 12.28
CA GLY A 16 -10.94 4.58 13.67
C GLY A 16 -10.53 3.11 13.82
N ARG A 17 -10.23 2.43 12.70
CA ARG A 17 -9.90 1.01 12.73
C ARG A 17 -8.39 0.75 12.61
N THR A 18 -8.01 -0.44 13.04
CA THR A 18 -6.68 -1.01 12.80
C THR A 18 -6.74 -1.87 11.56
N VAL A 19 -6.17 -1.36 10.47
CA VAL A 19 -6.23 -1.95 9.13
C VAL A 19 -4.98 -2.76 8.88
N VAL A 20 -5.06 -4.08 8.87
CA VAL A 20 -3.95 -4.96 8.48
C VAL A 20 -3.98 -5.14 6.97
N ALA A 21 -2.98 -4.59 6.28
CA ALA A 21 -2.93 -4.62 4.83
C ALA A 21 -2.14 -5.83 4.31
N ASP A 22 -2.73 -6.49 3.32
CA ASP A 22 -2.08 -7.48 2.49
C ASP A 22 -1.33 -6.83 1.32
N THR A 23 -0.34 -7.52 0.78
CA THR A 23 0.46 -7.09 -0.39
C THR A 23 -0.41 -6.78 -1.60
N SER A 24 -1.47 -7.56 -1.84
CA SER A 24 -2.36 -7.37 -2.99
C SER A 24 -3.06 -6.01 -2.96
N SER A 25 -3.51 -5.56 -1.79
CA SER A 25 -4.16 -4.27 -1.61
C SER A 25 -3.18 -3.09 -1.75
N LEU A 26 -1.96 -3.24 -1.21
CA LEU A 26 -0.92 -2.22 -1.33
C LEU A 26 -0.45 -2.03 -2.77
N LEU A 27 -0.37 -3.12 -3.54
CA LEU A 27 0.05 -3.11 -4.94
C LEU A 27 -1.07 -2.78 -5.94
N MET A 28 -2.29 -2.55 -5.48
CA MET A 28 -3.37 -2.14 -6.38
C MET A 28 -3.18 -0.71 -6.91
N VAL A 29 -2.82 0.21 -6.04
CA VAL A 29 -2.68 1.65 -6.34
C VAL A 29 -1.45 2.30 -5.68
N GLY A 30 -0.53 1.51 -5.14
CA GLY A 30 0.63 2.02 -4.42
C GLY A 30 0.24 2.88 -3.21
N THR A 31 1.01 3.93 -2.94
CA THR A 31 0.74 4.86 -1.82
C THR A 31 -0.55 5.67 -2.00
N GLY A 32 -1.16 5.65 -3.19
CA GLY A 32 -2.48 6.22 -3.42
C GLY A 32 -3.60 5.57 -2.59
N LEU A 33 -3.35 4.38 -2.02
CA LEU A 33 -4.24 3.79 -1.01
C LEU A 33 -4.51 4.75 0.15
N LEU A 34 -3.54 5.58 0.54
CA LEU A 34 -3.70 6.53 1.65
C LEU A 34 -4.83 7.53 1.40
N ASN A 35 -5.16 7.86 0.15
CA ASN A 35 -6.30 8.73 -0.18
C ASN A 35 -7.67 8.11 0.16
N ALA A 36 -7.72 6.79 0.31
CA ALA A 36 -8.94 6.05 0.68
C ALA A 36 -9.03 5.76 2.17
N LEU A 37 -8.02 6.13 2.94
CA LEU A 37 -7.94 5.93 4.38
C LEU A 37 -8.15 7.27 5.09
N GLN A 38 -8.71 7.24 6.29
CA GLN A 38 -8.86 8.40 7.15
C GLN A 38 -8.94 7.97 8.61
N ASP A 39 -8.23 8.70 9.48
CA ASP A 39 -8.28 8.50 10.94
C ASP A 39 -8.18 7.01 11.33
N CYS A 40 -7.16 6.30 10.83
CA CYS A 40 -6.96 4.88 11.06
C CYS A 40 -5.50 4.55 11.32
N THR A 41 -5.26 3.32 11.80
CA THR A 41 -3.90 2.76 11.90
C THR A 41 -3.70 1.72 10.81
N LEU A 42 -2.81 2.01 9.86
CA LEU A 42 -2.41 1.08 8.80
C LEU A 42 -1.26 0.21 9.30
N ILE A 43 -1.53 -1.07 9.50
CA ILE A 43 -0.55 -2.07 9.87
C ILE A 43 -0.02 -2.75 8.61
N ILE A 44 1.29 -2.70 8.41
CA ILE A 44 1.99 -3.40 7.35
C ILE A 44 2.80 -4.53 8.00
N PRO A 45 2.39 -5.79 7.89
CA PRO A 45 3.16 -6.92 8.41
C PRO A 45 4.57 -6.96 7.82
N ALA A 46 5.57 -7.34 8.60
CA ALA A 46 6.96 -7.39 8.12
C ALA A 46 7.15 -8.34 6.93
N VAL A 47 6.31 -9.38 6.82
CA VAL A 47 6.32 -10.28 5.65
C VAL A 47 5.88 -9.54 4.38
N VAL A 48 4.92 -8.62 4.47
CA VAL A 48 4.47 -7.77 3.36
C VAL A 48 5.58 -6.82 2.91
N VAL A 49 6.34 -6.24 3.85
CA VAL A 49 7.51 -5.40 3.50
C VAL A 49 8.52 -6.20 2.68
N ARG A 50 8.78 -7.47 3.04
CA ARG A 50 9.66 -8.36 2.28
C ARG A 50 9.10 -8.63 0.88
N GLU A 51 7.82 -8.92 0.76
CA GLU A 51 7.18 -9.14 -0.54
C GLU A 51 7.23 -7.91 -1.44
N LEU A 52 7.05 -6.72 -0.88
CA LEU A 52 7.24 -5.48 -1.60
C LEU A 52 8.68 -5.36 -2.11
N GLU A 53 9.68 -5.67 -1.29
CA GLU A 53 11.08 -5.63 -1.69
C GLU A 53 11.37 -6.61 -2.84
N ASP A 54 10.87 -7.84 -2.74
CA ASP A 54 11.03 -8.86 -3.78
C ASP A 54 10.37 -8.46 -5.13
N LYS A 55 9.32 -7.64 -5.08
CA LYS A 55 8.58 -7.17 -6.25
C LYS A 55 9.12 -5.87 -6.86
N ARG A 56 10.15 -5.23 -6.29
CA ARG A 56 10.69 -3.94 -6.76
C ARG A 56 11.08 -3.92 -8.24
N SER A 57 11.60 -5.04 -8.74
CA SER A 57 12.05 -5.17 -10.14
C SER A 57 10.96 -5.72 -11.07
N HIS A 58 9.74 -5.94 -10.57
CA HIS A 58 8.67 -6.49 -11.40
C HIS A 58 8.21 -5.45 -12.45
N PRO A 59 8.08 -5.84 -13.74
CA PRO A 59 7.82 -4.88 -14.82
C PRO A 59 6.53 -4.06 -14.66
N THR A 60 5.50 -4.64 -14.04
CA THR A 60 4.16 -4.02 -13.94
C THR A 60 3.90 -3.37 -12.57
N ILE A 61 4.24 -4.06 -11.49
CA ILE A 61 3.90 -3.63 -10.12
C ILE A 61 5.10 -3.08 -9.34
N GLY A 62 6.30 -3.12 -9.95
CA GLY A 62 7.52 -2.67 -9.28
C GLY A 62 7.51 -1.20 -8.90
N LEU A 63 6.87 -0.34 -9.72
CA LEU A 63 6.69 1.06 -9.36
C LEU A 63 5.90 1.23 -8.06
N LEU A 64 4.77 0.56 -7.94
CA LEU A 64 3.89 0.63 -6.77
C LEU A 64 4.59 0.07 -5.52
N SER A 65 5.38 -0.99 -5.70
CA SER A 65 6.22 -1.54 -4.63
C SER A 65 7.27 -0.53 -4.15
N ARG A 66 8.00 0.11 -5.09
CA ARG A 66 9.01 1.13 -4.76
C ARG A 66 8.42 2.35 -4.04
N GLN A 67 7.19 2.76 -4.39
CA GLN A 67 6.49 3.85 -3.69
C GLN A 67 6.35 3.53 -2.19
N TRP A 68 5.88 2.34 -1.85
CA TRP A 68 5.74 1.92 -0.45
C TRP A 68 7.09 1.83 0.27
N ILE A 69 8.09 1.21 -0.35
CA ILE A 69 9.43 1.10 0.26
C ILE A 69 10.04 2.47 0.52
N ARG A 70 9.91 3.42 -0.42
CA ARG A 70 10.39 4.80 -0.24
C ARG A 70 9.65 5.52 0.88
N LEU A 71 8.34 5.40 0.93
CA LEU A 71 7.53 5.98 2.01
C LEU A 71 7.97 5.46 3.37
N LEU A 72 8.12 4.14 3.52
CA LEU A 72 8.57 3.54 4.78
C LEU A 72 9.98 4.00 5.16
N GLU A 73 10.90 4.11 4.21
CA GLU A 73 12.25 4.60 4.46
C GLU A 73 12.24 6.09 4.82
N GLU A 74 11.45 6.92 4.15
CA GLU A 74 11.27 8.33 4.50
C GLU A 74 10.75 8.48 5.93
N LEU A 75 9.71 7.75 6.30
CA LEU A 75 9.15 7.78 7.65
C LEU A 75 10.19 7.35 8.71
N ARG A 76 10.99 6.33 8.40
CA ARG A 76 12.06 5.86 9.27
C ARG A 76 13.12 6.94 9.52
N VAL A 77 13.51 7.66 8.47
CA VAL A 77 14.57 8.68 8.53
C VAL A 77 14.06 9.98 9.14
N THR A 78 12.91 10.48 8.66
CA THR A 78 12.44 11.83 9.02
C THR A 78 11.80 11.91 10.39
N ARG A 79 11.16 10.85 10.85
CA ARG A 79 10.46 10.85 12.15
C ARG A 79 11.33 10.35 13.30
N GLY A 80 12.50 9.73 13.03
CA GLY A 80 13.41 9.23 14.07
C GLY A 80 12.77 8.24 15.06
N LYS A 81 11.56 7.76 14.75
CA LYS A 81 10.79 6.82 15.55
C LYS A 81 10.85 5.42 14.97
N ASN A 82 10.70 4.45 15.86
CA ASN A 82 10.57 3.07 15.46
C ASN A 82 9.22 2.88 14.73
N LEU A 83 9.26 2.47 13.47
CA LEU A 83 8.04 2.15 12.69
C LEU A 83 7.16 1.08 13.35
N ALA A 84 7.74 0.24 14.21
CA ALA A 84 6.97 -0.74 14.97
C ALA A 84 6.08 -0.12 16.07
N GLU A 85 6.34 1.11 16.47
CA GLU A 85 5.52 1.87 17.41
C GLU A 85 4.40 2.68 16.72
N GLY A 86 4.49 2.80 15.39
CA GLY A 86 3.59 3.60 14.59
C GLY A 86 4.03 5.07 14.48
N VAL A 87 3.93 5.61 13.28
CA VAL A 87 4.27 7.00 12.97
C VAL A 87 3.17 7.62 12.11
N PRO A 88 2.83 8.91 12.27
CA PRO A 88 1.91 9.57 11.37
C PRO A 88 2.45 9.55 9.93
N ALA A 89 1.58 9.32 8.96
CA ALA A 89 1.90 9.45 7.55
C ALA A 89 2.34 10.91 7.23
N PRO A 90 3.01 11.14 6.09
CA PRO A 90 3.34 12.51 5.68
C PRO A 90 2.09 13.27 5.24
N ALA A 91 2.18 14.59 5.14
CA ALA A 91 1.12 15.41 4.58
C ALA A 91 0.72 14.92 3.16
N PRO A 92 -0.56 14.90 2.82
CA PRO A 92 -1.72 15.39 3.58
C PRO A 92 -2.40 14.33 4.47
N TRP A 93 -1.78 13.20 4.78
CA TRP A 93 -2.38 12.02 5.43
C TRP A 93 -1.96 11.88 6.92
N GLU A 94 -1.71 12.99 7.62
CA GLU A 94 -1.19 12.97 9.00
C GLU A 94 -2.14 12.35 10.03
N ASP A 95 -3.40 12.20 9.69
CA ASP A 95 -4.43 11.50 10.47
C ASP A 95 -4.32 9.97 10.40
N ILE A 96 -3.50 9.46 9.47
CA ILE A 96 -3.22 8.03 9.34
C ILE A 96 -1.93 7.70 10.09
N THR A 97 -1.99 6.71 10.98
CA THR A 97 -0.79 6.14 11.59
C THR A 97 -0.31 4.95 10.78
N ILE A 98 0.94 4.95 10.32
CA ILE A 98 1.57 3.81 9.65
C ILE A 98 2.45 3.07 10.63
N ARG A 99 2.24 1.75 10.74
CA ARG A 99 3.00 0.86 11.62
C ARG A 99 3.46 -0.37 10.84
N VAL A 100 4.76 -0.68 10.94
CA VAL A 100 5.28 -1.97 10.49
C VAL A 100 5.25 -2.95 11.65
N GLU A 101 4.60 -4.10 11.47
CA GLU A 101 4.43 -5.09 12.53
C GLU A 101 5.39 -6.28 12.34
N PRO A 102 6.46 -6.40 13.18
CA PRO A 102 7.42 -7.47 13.07
C PRO A 102 7.07 -8.71 13.91
N ASN A 103 6.20 -8.56 14.92
CA ASN A 103 5.98 -9.57 15.97
C ASN A 103 4.74 -10.42 15.66
N HIS A 104 3.63 -10.22 16.05
CA HIS A 104 2.32 -10.92 15.97
C HIS A 104 2.16 -12.02 14.87
N ARG A 105 3.26 -12.63 14.44
CA ARG A 105 3.37 -13.57 13.30
C ARG A 105 3.24 -15.04 13.67
N ASP A 106 2.98 -15.36 14.95
CA ASP A 106 2.89 -16.76 15.41
C ASP A 106 1.57 -17.36 14.89
N GLN A 107 1.68 -18.31 13.95
CA GLN A 107 0.56 -19.00 13.34
C GLN A 107 -0.14 -20.01 14.28
N LYS A 108 0.43 -20.30 15.45
CA LYS A 108 -0.22 -21.17 16.44
C LYS A 108 -1.55 -20.62 16.95
N SER A 109 -1.79 -19.33 16.80
CA SER A 109 -3.08 -18.71 17.11
C SER A 109 -4.16 -18.98 16.07
N LEU A 110 -3.78 -19.47 14.89
CA LEU A 110 -4.69 -19.79 13.80
C LEU A 110 -5.25 -21.23 13.94
N PRO A 111 -6.38 -21.52 13.30
CA PRO A 111 -6.82 -22.89 13.06
C PRO A 111 -5.74 -23.74 12.37
N GLU A 112 -5.70 -25.05 12.66
CA GLU A 112 -4.63 -25.95 12.21
C GLU A 112 -4.43 -25.92 10.67
N HIS A 113 -5.52 -25.84 9.91
CA HIS A 113 -5.47 -25.81 8.44
C HIS A 113 -4.87 -24.52 7.85
N LEU A 114 -4.71 -23.47 8.66
CA LEU A 114 -4.04 -22.22 8.29
C LEU A 114 -2.61 -22.11 8.83
N GLN A 115 -2.10 -23.14 9.50
CA GLN A 115 -0.73 -23.18 10.04
C GLN A 115 0.25 -23.79 9.02
N ASP A 116 0.25 -23.31 7.79
CA ASP A 116 1.01 -23.87 6.68
C ASP A 116 2.39 -23.22 6.44
N GLY A 117 2.73 -22.20 7.24
CA GLY A 117 3.96 -21.43 7.11
C GLY A 117 3.97 -20.44 5.95
N SER A 118 2.87 -20.27 5.24
CA SER A 118 2.75 -19.32 4.13
C SER A 118 2.81 -17.86 4.61
N HIS A 119 3.05 -16.94 3.67
CA HIS A 119 2.97 -15.52 3.91
C HIS A 119 1.53 -15.09 4.24
N ASP A 120 0.55 -15.63 3.54
CA ASP A 120 -0.88 -15.34 3.74
C ASP A 120 -1.31 -15.73 5.16
N SER A 121 -0.95 -16.92 5.60
CA SER A 121 -1.18 -17.37 6.98
C SER A 121 -0.43 -16.50 8.01
N THR A 122 0.73 -15.98 7.67
CA THR A 122 1.45 -15.03 8.53
C THR A 122 0.70 -13.70 8.65
N ILE A 123 0.13 -13.18 7.57
CA ILE A 123 -0.68 -11.94 7.59
C ILE A 123 -1.95 -12.14 8.41
N LEU A 124 -2.63 -13.27 8.21
CA LEU A 124 -3.80 -13.66 9.01
C LEU A 124 -3.45 -13.80 10.50
N ALA A 125 -2.27 -14.38 10.82
CA ALA A 125 -1.79 -14.47 12.19
C ALA A 125 -1.58 -13.09 12.81
N VAL A 126 -1.01 -12.14 12.08
CA VAL A 126 -0.84 -10.76 12.57
C VAL A 126 -2.20 -10.15 12.92
N ALA A 127 -3.19 -10.24 12.04
CA ALA A 127 -4.53 -9.73 12.31
C ALA A 127 -5.17 -10.40 13.53
N ASN A 128 -5.08 -11.73 13.62
CA ASN A 128 -5.68 -12.51 14.72
C ASN A 128 -4.99 -12.23 16.06
N ASN A 129 -3.68 -12.16 16.10
CA ASN A 129 -2.92 -11.91 17.32
C ASN A 129 -3.15 -10.49 17.85
N LEU A 130 -3.17 -9.46 16.99
CA LEU A 130 -3.55 -8.10 17.36
C LEU A 130 -4.94 -8.05 18.00
N ARG A 131 -5.90 -8.76 17.42
CA ARG A 131 -7.25 -8.86 17.99
C ARG A 131 -7.27 -9.57 19.34
N GLN A 132 -6.52 -10.66 19.48
CA GLN A 132 -6.41 -11.40 20.75
C GLN A 132 -5.76 -10.56 21.85
N ASP A 133 -4.82 -9.69 21.51
CA ASP A 133 -4.17 -8.75 22.42
C ASP A 133 -5.09 -7.57 22.82
N GLY A 134 -6.34 -7.59 22.37
CA GLY A 134 -7.39 -6.66 22.80
C GLY A 134 -7.81 -5.60 21.79
N ASP A 135 -7.19 -5.54 20.62
CA ASP A 135 -7.62 -4.63 19.56
C ASP A 135 -8.84 -5.20 18.82
N LYS A 136 -10.02 -4.76 19.23
CA LYS A 136 -11.27 -5.19 18.63
C LYS A 136 -11.61 -4.49 17.30
N SER A 137 -10.83 -3.46 16.93
CA SER A 137 -11.04 -2.68 15.72
C SER A 137 -10.31 -3.23 14.50
N VAL A 138 -9.63 -4.38 14.63
CA VAL A 138 -8.86 -5.00 13.55
C VAL A 138 -9.74 -5.37 12.38
N VAL A 139 -9.30 -5.02 11.17
CA VAL A 139 -9.88 -5.38 9.89
C VAL A 139 -8.77 -5.79 8.93
N LEU A 140 -9.00 -6.80 8.11
CA LEU A 140 -8.10 -7.19 7.04
C LEU A 140 -8.45 -6.43 5.75
N LEU A 141 -7.46 -5.79 5.13
CA LEU A 141 -7.58 -5.20 3.81
C LEU A 141 -6.81 -6.06 2.80
N SER A 142 -7.53 -6.79 1.97
CA SER A 142 -6.94 -7.70 0.98
C SER A 142 -7.83 -7.82 -0.25
N ASN A 143 -7.19 -7.91 -1.42
CA ASN A 143 -7.85 -8.20 -2.68
C ASN A 143 -7.87 -9.71 -3.00
N ASP A 144 -7.23 -10.52 -2.18
CA ASP A 144 -7.28 -11.97 -2.26
C ASP A 144 -8.56 -12.51 -1.64
N THR A 145 -9.41 -13.15 -2.45
CA THR A 145 -10.70 -13.69 -2.00
C THR A 145 -10.57 -14.83 -0.97
N PRO A 146 -9.73 -15.85 -1.18
CA PRO A 146 -9.42 -16.86 -0.17
C PRO A 146 -9.03 -16.26 1.17
N MET A 147 -8.12 -15.29 1.19
CA MET A 147 -7.67 -14.65 2.41
C MET A 147 -8.81 -13.93 3.13
N ARG A 148 -9.69 -13.21 2.41
CA ARG A 148 -10.87 -12.58 3.01
C ARG A 148 -11.84 -13.59 3.58
N LEU A 149 -12.05 -14.73 2.90
CA LEU A 149 -12.90 -15.80 3.41
C LEU A 149 -12.35 -16.39 4.71
N HIS A 150 -11.05 -16.71 4.77
CA HIS A 150 -10.41 -17.19 5.99
C HIS A 150 -10.48 -16.19 7.14
N SER A 151 -10.27 -14.90 6.84
CA SER A 151 -10.40 -13.83 7.83
C SER A 151 -11.79 -13.81 8.47
N THR A 152 -12.84 -13.88 7.65
CA THR A 152 -14.23 -13.76 8.13
C THR A 152 -14.77 -15.05 8.72
N LEU A 153 -14.58 -16.19 8.06
CA LEU A 153 -15.19 -17.46 8.44
C LEU A 153 -14.43 -18.17 9.59
N ASP A 154 -13.10 -18.17 9.51
CA ASP A 154 -12.28 -18.93 10.46
C ASP A 154 -11.83 -18.08 11.65
N LEU A 155 -11.61 -16.77 11.43
CA LEU A 155 -11.07 -15.88 12.47
C LEU A 155 -12.12 -14.91 13.03
N ASN A 156 -13.27 -14.76 12.40
CA ASN A 156 -14.29 -13.76 12.73
C ASN A 156 -13.70 -12.34 12.79
N ILE A 157 -12.84 -12.01 11.81
CA ILE A 157 -12.25 -10.70 11.58
C ILE A 157 -12.86 -10.16 10.28
N ASP A 158 -13.40 -8.95 10.33
CA ASP A 158 -13.90 -8.28 9.13
C ASP A 158 -12.82 -8.21 8.06
N ALA A 159 -13.19 -8.41 6.81
CA ALA A 159 -12.27 -8.30 5.69
C ALA A 159 -12.88 -7.46 4.57
N ILE A 160 -12.10 -6.52 4.07
CA ILE A 160 -12.54 -5.54 3.07
C ILE A 160 -11.68 -5.68 1.82
N GLU A 161 -12.35 -5.60 0.67
CA GLU A 161 -11.71 -5.50 -0.63
C GLU A 161 -11.46 -4.04 -0.98
N PHE A 162 -10.22 -3.73 -1.36
CA PHE A 162 -9.93 -2.43 -1.94
C PHE A 162 -10.27 -2.43 -3.43
N ASN A 163 -11.29 -1.67 -3.80
CA ASN A 163 -11.65 -1.49 -5.20
C ASN A 163 -11.18 -0.10 -5.68
N ALA A 164 -10.14 -0.07 -6.52
CA ALA A 164 -9.57 1.17 -7.04
C ALA A 164 -10.59 2.05 -7.80
N THR A 165 -11.60 1.47 -8.41
CA THR A 165 -12.66 2.24 -9.10
C THR A 165 -13.48 3.10 -8.15
N ARG A 166 -13.60 2.73 -6.88
CA ARG A 166 -14.27 3.55 -5.87
C ARG A 166 -13.48 4.81 -5.46
N VAL A 167 -12.17 4.83 -5.71
CA VAL A 167 -11.31 5.99 -5.40
C VAL A 167 -11.22 6.95 -6.58
N LEU A 168 -11.42 6.45 -7.80
CA LEU A 168 -11.26 7.21 -9.04
C LEU A 168 -12.52 7.99 -9.48
N ASP A 169 -13.63 7.86 -8.76
CA ASP A 169 -14.89 8.56 -9.12
C ASP A 169 -14.86 10.09 -8.90
N ALA A 170 -13.72 10.64 -8.47
CA ALA A 170 -13.61 12.08 -8.17
C ALA A 170 -13.34 12.98 -9.39
N ALA A 171 -12.90 12.44 -10.54
CA ALA A 171 -12.83 13.18 -11.82
C ALA A 171 -12.76 12.22 -13.01
N PRO A 172 -13.42 12.50 -14.12
CA PRO A 172 -13.26 11.72 -15.35
C PRO A 172 -11.86 11.97 -15.91
N PHE A 173 -10.92 11.09 -15.53
CA PHE A 173 -9.58 11.05 -16.11
C PHE A 173 -9.63 10.10 -17.31
N ASP A 174 -9.17 10.56 -18.47
CA ASP A 174 -9.16 9.76 -19.71
C ASP A 174 -8.13 8.62 -19.71
N GLY A 175 -7.49 8.38 -18.56
CA GLY A 175 -6.52 7.32 -18.37
C GLY A 175 -5.13 7.63 -18.94
N ARG A 176 -4.86 8.85 -19.40
CA ARG A 176 -3.57 9.23 -19.99
C ARG A 176 -3.04 10.52 -19.43
N TYR A 177 -1.79 10.50 -19.02
CA TYR A 177 -1.03 11.69 -18.67
C TYR A 177 0.30 11.67 -19.44
N THR A 178 0.61 12.72 -20.17
CA THR A 178 1.86 12.82 -20.91
C THR A 178 2.82 13.73 -20.15
N VAL A 179 3.92 13.15 -19.69
CA VAL A 179 5.05 13.90 -19.12
C VAL A 179 6.16 13.90 -20.15
N THR A 180 6.58 15.10 -20.58
CA THR A 180 7.70 15.26 -21.51
C THR A 180 8.98 15.46 -20.71
N LEU A 181 9.98 14.62 -20.94
CA LEU A 181 11.32 14.77 -20.41
C LEU A 181 12.25 15.27 -21.51
N THR A 182 13.15 16.14 -21.16
CA THR A 182 14.22 16.59 -22.07
C THR A 182 15.34 15.57 -22.12
N SER A 183 16.14 15.59 -23.19
CA SER A 183 17.31 14.72 -23.30
C SER A 183 18.34 14.96 -22.18
N SER A 184 18.45 16.19 -21.67
CA SER A 184 19.30 16.49 -20.52
C SER A 184 18.78 15.86 -19.24
N GLU A 185 17.49 15.92 -18.98
CA GLU A 185 16.88 15.28 -17.79
C GLU A 185 17.04 13.76 -17.81
N CYS A 186 16.92 13.14 -18.97
CA CYS A 186 17.21 11.72 -19.13
C CYS A 186 18.69 11.40 -18.89
N ALA A 187 19.60 12.24 -19.37
CA ALA A 187 21.04 12.09 -19.17
C ALA A 187 21.44 12.35 -17.71
N ASP A 188 20.93 13.42 -17.09
CA ASP A 188 21.21 13.79 -15.70
C ASP A 188 20.74 12.72 -14.71
N ASN A 189 19.68 11.99 -15.06
CA ASN A 189 19.18 10.85 -14.30
C ASN A 189 19.77 9.49 -14.74
N ASN A 190 20.76 9.53 -15.62
CA ASN A 190 21.51 8.36 -16.12
C ASN A 190 20.61 7.28 -16.78
N TYR A 191 19.51 7.69 -17.41
CA TYR A 191 18.54 6.78 -18.02
C TYR A 191 19.16 5.90 -19.12
N TRP A 192 20.09 6.48 -19.91
CA TRP A 192 20.71 5.83 -21.07
C TRP A 192 22.04 5.11 -20.78
N GLY A 193 22.60 5.28 -19.58
CA GLY A 193 24.02 4.97 -19.32
C GLY A 193 24.33 3.76 -18.47
N GLU A 194 23.35 3.15 -17.82
CA GLU A 194 23.59 2.00 -16.93
C GLU A 194 23.38 0.68 -17.68
N LYS A 195 24.37 -0.25 -17.55
CA LYS A 195 24.23 -1.62 -18.05
C LYS A 195 23.12 -2.40 -17.33
N ASP A 196 22.79 -2.00 -16.12
CA ASP A 196 21.64 -2.43 -15.34
C ASP A 196 20.67 -1.25 -15.28
N GLY A 197 19.68 -1.25 -16.17
CA GLY A 197 18.74 -0.14 -16.34
C GLY A 197 17.82 0.14 -15.15
N SER A 198 17.89 -0.68 -14.08
CA SER A 198 16.99 -0.56 -12.94
C SER A 198 17.13 0.76 -12.17
N LYS A 199 18.36 1.20 -11.88
CA LYS A 199 18.61 2.43 -11.12
C LYS A 199 18.34 3.70 -11.90
N GLY A 200 18.64 3.72 -13.19
CA GLY A 200 18.32 4.83 -14.07
C GLY A 200 16.79 4.99 -14.24
N LEU A 201 16.08 3.88 -14.37
CA LEU A 201 14.61 3.85 -14.44
C LEU A 201 13.97 4.40 -13.16
N GLU A 202 14.46 4.02 -11.98
CA GLU A 202 13.96 4.53 -10.70
C GLU A 202 14.04 6.06 -10.60
N ARG A 203 15.14 6.67 -11.03
CA ARG A 203 15.34 8.14 -10.99
C ARG A 203 14.43 8.87 -11.98
N VAL A 204 14.23 8.30 -13.17
CA VAL A 204 13.33 8.86 -14.17
C VAL A 204 11.88 8.76 -13.72
N GLU A 205 11.49 7.66 -13.07
CA GLU A 205 10.17 7.50 -12.45
C GLU A 205 9.91 8.57 -11.38
N ASP A 206 10.90 8.88 -10.52
CA ASP A 206 10.77 9.94 -9.52
C ASP A 206 10.53 11.30 -10.18
N LEU A 207 11.23 11.60 -11.25
CA LEU A 207 11.07 12.83 -12.01
C LEU A 207 9.68 12.91 -12.66
N ILE A 208 9.18 11.81 -13.21
CA ILE A 208 7.83 11.72 -13.77
C ILE A 208 6.79 11.95 -12.67
N LEU A 209 6.94 11.25 -11.55
CA LEU A 209 6.02 11.36 -10.41
C LEU A 209 5.96 12.79 -9.85
N SER A 210 7.10 13.49 -9.78
CA SER A 210 7.17 14.87 -9.29
C SER A 210 6.43 15.89 -10.19
N ARG A 211 6.11 15.51 -11.43
CA ARG A 211 5.41 16.35 -12.41
C ARG A 211 3.94 16.02 -12.60
N LEU A 212 3.49 14.93 -11.99
CA LEU A 212 2.07 14.60 -12.02
C LEU A 212 1.32 15.53 -11.07
N PRO A 213 0.11 15.98 -11.42
CA PRO A 213 -0.77 16.68 -10.48
C PRO A 213 -1.03 15.87 -9.22
N GLU A 214 -1.21 16.55 -8.09
CA GLU A 214 -1.59 15.91 -6.84
C GLU A 214 -2.83 15.02 -7.04
N GLY A 215 -2.76 13.79 -6.52
CA GLY A 215 -3.85 12.81 -6.62
C GLY A 215 -3.86 11.96 -7.89
N ILE A 216 -2.96 12.18 -8.85
CA ILE A 216 -2.79 11.28 -9.99
C ILE A 216 -1.85 10.14 -9.62
N ILE A 217 -2.40 8.93 -9.68
CA ILE A 217 -1.65 7.70 -9.48
C ILE A 217 -1.33 7.13 -10.86
N PRO A 218 -0.03 6.94 -11.20
CA PRO A 218 0.31 6.28 -12.44
C PRO A 218 -0.26 4.87 -12.43
N GLY A 219 -1.20 4.60 -13.33
CA GLY A 219 -1.69 3.24 -13.54
C GLY A 219 -0.61 2.32 -14.10
N VAL A 220 -0.80 1.04 -13.93
CA VAL A 220 -0.03 -0.01 -14.58
C VAL A 220 -0.13 0.17 -16.10
N GLY A 221 0.96 0.60 -16.72
CA GLY A 221 1.02 0.76 -18.17
C GLY A 221 1.41 2.16 -18.64
N LEU A 222 2.55 2.69 -18.17
CA LEU A 222 3.26 3.74 -18.92
C LEU A 222 3.95 3.05 -20.11
N PRO A 223 3.43 3.14 -21.35
CA PRO A 223 4.26 2.84 -22.49
C PRO A 223 5.31 3.96 -22.55
N LEU A 224 6.57 3.60 -22.34
CA LEU A 224 7.68 4.44 -22.76
C LEU A 224 7.61 4.48 -24.30
N LEU A 225 7.19 5.60 -24.85
CA LEU A 225 7.31 5.92 -26.27
C LEU A 225 8.72 6.38 -26.58
#